data_186fe3f8d73e5653c35966946857359a
#
_entry.id   186fe3f8d73e5653c35966946857359a
#
_cell.length_a   1.000
_cell.length_b   1.000
_cell.length_c   1.000
_cell.angle_alpha   90.00
_cell.angle_beta   90.00
_cell.angle_gamma   90.00
#
_symmetry.space_group_name_H-M   'P 1'
#
loop_
_entity.id
_entity.type
_entity.pdbx_description
1 polymer ?
#
loop_
_entity_poly.entity_id
_entity_poly.type
_entity_poly.pdbx_seq_one_letter_code
_entity_poly.pdbx_strand_id
1 'polypeptide(L)'
;SMLGKASGSFTQFGHYSVDPEGPLCVCGNHGCLEALIAEPRLKERSVEFGEIPSLNSLSQVTFSDLGKAATFRDPVALAMTQEIALELSLALSNLICTVNPSLIVLGGKIPDLGEAFLEDVRKNLKKTGFRRMVDAVQVRYSRLQSDSFLNGAMKYFFDIHYSFTDKNPSGFFIG
;
A
#
# COMPACT_ATOMS: atom_id res chain seq x y z
N SER A 1 10.40 14.43 9.16
CA SER A 1 9.43 14.53 10.28
C SER A 1 8.26 13.60 10.01
N MET A 2 7.83 12.82 10.99
CA MET A 2 6.63 12.01 10.92
C MET A 2 5.40 12.88 11.19
N LEU A 3 4.36 12.77 10.34
CA LEU A 3 3.08 13.41 10.55
C LEU A 3 2.27 12.64 11.61
N GLY A 4 1.44 13.34 12.39
CA GLY A 4 0.39 12.70 13.20
C GLY A 4 0.79 12.24 14.60
N LYS A 5 1.43 13.10 15.41
CA LYS A 5 1.76 12.77 16.80
C LYS A 5 0.72 13.23 17.85
N ALA A 6 -0.36 13.88 17.43
CA ALA A 6 -1.27 14.56 18.36
C ALA A 6 -1.96 13.63 19.38
N SER A 7 -2.22 12.38 19.00
CA SER A 7 -2.89 11.38 19.86
C SER A 7 -1.94 10.29 20.39
N GLY A 8 -0.63 10.44 20.22
CA GLY A 8 0.32 9.35 20.50
C GLY A 8 0.30 8.22 19.48
N SER A 9 -0.62 8.27 18.50
CA SER A 9 -0.71 7.34 17.37
C SER A 9 -0.06 7.94 16.13
N PHE A 10 0.51 7.08 15.29
CA PHE A 10 0.97 7.48 13.96
C PHE A 10 -0.22 7.61 13.01
N THR A 11 0.00 8.29 11.85
CA THR A 11 -0.99 8.39 10.79
C THR A 11 -1.46 6.99 10.35
N GLN A 12 -2.77 6.78 10.37
CA GLN A 12 -3.43 5.50 10.06
C GLN A 12 -4.14 5.61 8.70
N PHE A 13 -3.36 5.64 7.61
CA PHE A 13 -3.91 5.80 6.26
C PHE A 13 -4.83 4.65 5.85
N GLY A 14 -4.57 3.42 6.32
CA GLY A 14 -5.42 2.26 6.07
C GLY A 14 -6.86 2.40 6.61
N HIS A 15 -7.07 3.24 7.63
CA HIS A 15 -8.39 3.52 8.20
C HIS A 15 -9.09 4.74 7.56
N TYR A 16 -8.58 5.25 6.46
CA TYR A 16 -9.30 6.22 5.65
C TYR A 16 -10.50 5.55 4.98
N SER A 17 -11.73 6.02 5.26
CA SER A 17 -12.95 5.49 4.64
C SER A 17 -13.03 5.93 3.18
N VAL A 18 -13.04 4.96 2.28
CA VAL A 18 -13.15 5.13 0.83
C VAL A 18 -14.59 4.90 0.37
N ASP A 19 -15.27 3.97 1.03
CA ASP A 19 -16.65 3.59 0.74
C ASP A 19 -17.46 3.53 2.05
N PRO A 20 -18.26 4.55 2.40
CA PRO A 20 -19.04 4.56 3.63
C PRO A 20 -20.05 3.40 3.78
N GLU A 21 -20.48 2.80 2.66
CA GLU A 21 -21.38 1.64 2.63
C GLU A 21 -20.62 0.30 2.57
N GLY A 22 -19.30 0.37 2.54
CA GLY A 22 -18.41 -0.80 2.44
C GLY A 22 -18.33 -1.65 3.72
N PRO A 23 -17.47 -2.67 3.76
CA PRO A 23 -17.37 -3.61 4.85
C PRO A 23 -16.97 -2.95 6.17
N LEU A 24 -17.41 -3.56 7.28
CA LEU A 24 -17.01 -3.14 8.63
C LEU A 24 -15.50 -3.36 8.83
N CYS A 25 -14.82 -2.32 9.27
CA CYS A 25 -13.40 -2.36 9.62
C CYS A 25 -13.20 -2.68 11.09
N VAL A 26 -12.06 -3.26 11.44
CA VAL A 26 -11.65 -3.52 12.83
C VAL A 26 -11.58 -2.26 13.71
N CYS A 27 -11.47 -1.07 13.11
CA CYS A 27 -11.50 0.21 13.82
C CYS A 27 -12.92 0.68 14.20
N GLY A 28 -13.96 -0.03 13.78
CA GLY A 28 -15.37 0.30 13.99
C GLY A 28 -16.04 1.13 12.91
N ASN A 29 -15.28 1.64 11.92
CA ASN A 29 -15.82 2.36 10.76
C ASN A 29 -16.13 1.40 9.61
N HIS A 30 -16.89 1.88 8.62
CA HIS A 30 -17.17 1.18 7.38
C HIS A 30 -16.28 1.66 6.24
N GLY A 31 -15.95 0.73 5.31
CA GLY A 31 -15.26 1.01 4.04
C GLY A 31 -13.89 1.65 4.18
N CYS A 32 -13.18 1.37 5.26
CA CYS A 32 -11.78 1.74 5.36
C CYS A 32 -10.98 1.07 4.25
N LEU A 33 -9.97 1.75 3.72
CA LEU A 33 -9.09 1.20 2.68
C LEU A 33 -8.53 -0.17 3.06
N GLU A 34 -8.10 -0.35 4.31
CA GLU A 34 -7.60 -1.64 4.82
C GLU A 34 -8.68 -2.73 4.77
N ALA A 35 -9.92 -2.43 5.16
CA ALA A 35 -11.03 -3.37 5.11
C ALA A 35 -11.42 -3.74 3.67
N LEU A 36 -11.14 -2.88 2.70
CA LEU A 36 -11.42 -3.12 1.29
C LEU A 36 -10.32 -3.97 0.63
N ILE A 37 -9.04 -3.60 0.80
CA ILE A 37 -7.95 -4.14 -0.02
C ILE A 37 -7.01 -5.12 0.69
N ALA A 38 -7.10 -5.31 2.01
CA ALA A 38 -6.15 -6.16 2.74
C ALA A 38 -6.27 -7.65 2.37
N GLU A 39 -5.14 -8.37 2.40
CA GLU A 39 -5.09 -9.81 2.06
C GLU A 39 -6.15 -10.67 2.75
N PRO A 40 -6.53 -10.47 4.04
CA PRO A 40 -7.58 -11.27 4.66
C PRO A 40 -8.94 -11.22 3.93
N ARG A 41 -9.22 -10.13 3.22
CA ARG A 41 -10.46 -9.96 2.43
C ARG A 41 -10.41 -10.60 1.04
N LEU A 42 -9.22 -10.88 0.50
CA LEU A 42 -9.07 -11.32 -0.89
C LEU A 42 -9.82 -12.63 -1.18
N LYS A 43 -9.88 -13.53 -0.21
CA LYS A 43 -10.62 -14.80 -0.36
C LYS A 43 -12.11 -14.56 -0.52
N GLU A 44 -12.70 -13.73 0.32
CA GLU A 44 -14.13 -13.38 0.28
C GLU A 44 -14.45 -12.63 -1.02
N ARG A 45 -13.64 -11.64 -1.36
CA ARG A 45 -13.79 -10.88 -2.62
C ARG A 45 -13.69 -11.77 -3.86
N SER A 46 -12.80 -12.77 -3.85
CA SER A 46 -12.71 -13.69 -5.00
C SER A 46 -14.03 -14.43 -5.26
N VAL A 47 -14.80 -14.72 -4.21
CA VAL A 47 -16.14 -15.33 -4.35
C VAL A 47 -17.16 -14.31 -4.89
N GLU A 48 -17.09 -13.06 -4.45
CA GLU A 48 -17.96 -11.97 -4.92
C GLU A 48 -17.78 -11.67 -6.41
N PHE A 49 -16.54 -11.76 -6.92
CA PHE A 49 -16.21 -11.53 -8.34
C PHE A 49 -16.43 -12.74 -9.25
N GLY A 50 -16.67 -13.89 -8.68
CA GLY A 50 -16.66 -15.17 -9.39
C GLY A 50 -15.37 -15.93 -9.13
N GLU A 51 -15.48 -17.19 -8.78
CA GLU A 51 -14.36 -17.99 -8.30
C GLU A 51 -13.12 -17.98 -9.23
N ILE A 52 -11.93 -17.89 -8.63
CA ILE A 52 -10.64 -18.09 -9.31
C ILE A 52 -10.21 -19.53 -9.04
N PRO A 53 -10.28 -20.45 -10.04
CA PRO A 53 -10.04 -21.87 -9.81
C PRO A 53 -8.70 -22.20 -9.17
N SER A 54 -7.65 -21.48 -9.54
CA SER A 54 -6.29 -21.64 -8.98
C SER A 54 -6.17 -21.24 -7.50
N LEU A 55 -7.13 -20.45 -6.98
CA LEU A 55 -7.11 -19.94 -5.61
C LEU A 55 -8.13 -20.62 -4.69
N ASN A 56 -9.08 -21.40 -5.25
CA ASN A 56 -10.17 -22.00 -4.47
C ASN A 56 -9.69 -22.95 -3.37
N SER A 57 -8.59 -23.68 -3.60
CA SER A 57 -8.00 -24.60 -2.63
C SER A 57 -7.21 -23.92 -1.51
N LEU A 58 -6.91 -22.62 -1.64
CA LEU A 58 -6.14 -21.88 -0.64
C LEU A 58 -7.02 -21.50 0.54
N SER A 59 -6.52 -21.68 1.76
CA SER A 59 -7.18 -21.21 2.98
C SER A 59 -7.16 -19.69 3.06
N GLN A 60 -6.08 -19.07 2.56
CA GLN A 60 -5.89 -17.62 2.45
C GLN A 60 -5.33 -17.30 1.07
N VAL A 61 -5.75 -16.17 0.51
CA VAL A 61 -5.24 -15.63 -0.75
C VAL A 61 -4.33 -14.46 -0.45
N THR A 62 -3.14 -14.47 -1.04
CA THR A 62 -2.17 -13.37 -0.91
C THR A 62 -2.17 -12.48 -2.14
N PHE A 63 -1.56 -11.29 -2.05
CA PHE A 63 -1.33 -10.45 -3.23
C PHE A 63 -0.48 -11.14 -4.29
N SER A 64 0.49 -11.98 -3.86
CA SER A 64 1.29 -12.78 -4.79
C SER A 64 0.46 -13.78 -5.59
N ASP A 65 -0.50 -14.45 -4.94
CA ASP A 65 -1.39 -15.40 -5.60
C ASP A 65 -2.30 -14.69 -6.60
N LEU A 66 -2.91 -13.58 -6.17
CA LEU A 66 -3.77 -12.76 -7.02
C LEU A 66 -2.99 -12.17 -8.22
N GLY A 67 -1.80 -11.62 -7.98
CA GLY A 67 -0.94 -11.06 -9.01
C GLY A 67 -0.50 -12.10 -10.05
N LYS A 68 -0.20 -13.33 -9.62
CA LYS A 68 0.10 -14.46 -10.53
C LYS A 68 -1.12 -14.80 -11.37
N ALA A 69 -2.32 -14.97 -10.75
CA ALA A 69 -3.54 -15.27 -11.50
C ALA A 69 -3.84 -14.17 -12.54
N ALA A 70 -3.71 -12.91 -12.17
CA ALA A 70 -3.86 -11.78 -13.11
C ALA A 70 -2.82 -11.81 -14.24
N THR A 71 -1.59 -12.21 -13.97
CA THR A 71 -0.53 -12.38 -14.98
C THR A 71 -0.88 -13.48 -15.97
N PHE A 72 -1.52 -14.55 -15.53
CA PHE A 72 -2.07 -15.62 -16.39
C PHE A 72 -3.40 -15.24 -17.06
N ARG A 73 -3.81 -13.96 -16.96
CA ARG A 73 -5.02 -13.40 -17.56
C ARG A 73 -6.33 -14.06 -17.09
N ASP A 74 -6.36 -14.54 -15.86
CA ASP A 74 -7.61 -14.93 -15.24
C ASP A 74 -8.55 -13.71 -15.18
N PRO A 75 -9.78 -13.79 -15.75
CA PRO A 75 -10.64 -12.61 -15.87
C PRO A 75 -11.13 -12.09 -14.51
N VAL A 76 -11.34 -12.98 -13.54
CA VAL A 76 -11.79 -12.61 -12.19
C VAL A 76 -10.64 -11.93 -11.43
N ALA A 77 -9.43 -12.49 -11.52
CA ALA A 77 -8.25 -11.90 -10.93
C ALA A 77 -7.94 -10.51 -11.51
N LEU A 78 -8.10 -10.34 -12.83
CA LEU A 78 -7.95 -9.05 -13.49
C LEU A 78 -8.98 -8.03 -12.99
N ALA A 79 -10.27 -8.41 -12.96
CA ALA A 79 -11.33 -7.53 -12.47
C ALA A 79 -11.07 -7.10 -11.00
N MET A 80 -10.68 -8.05 -10.18
CA MET A 80 -10.40 -7.85 -8.76
C MET A 80 -9.18 -6.93 -8.54
N THR A 81 -8.08 -7.14 -9.30
CA THR A 81 -6.90 -6.26 -9.22
C THR A 81 -7.20 -4.85 -9.70
N GLN A 82 -8.04 -4.68 -10.74
CA GLN A 82 -8.47 -3.37 -11.23
C GLN A 82 -9.30 -2.60 -10.20
N GLU A 83 -10.20 -3.29 -9.49
CA GLU A 83 -11.00 -2.66 -8.44
C GLU A 83 -10.14 -2.27 -7.24
N ILE A 84 -9.25 -3.14 -6.77
CA ILE A 84 -8.27 -2.82 -5.72
C ILE A 84 -7.42 -1.59 -6.13
N ALA A 85 -7.01 -1.52 -7.40
CA ALA A 85 -6.28 -0.37 -7.91
C ALA A 85 -7.11 0.92 -7.89
N LEU A 86 -8.42 0.83 -8.18
CA LEU A 86 -9.33 1.97 -8.11
C LEU A 86 -9.52 2.45 -6.67
N GLU A 87 -9.83 1.56 -5.74
CA GLU A 87 -10.00 1.87 -4.30
C GLU A 87 -8.74 2.53 -3.72
N LEU A 88 -7.57 1.96 -4.00
CA LEU A 88 -6.29 2.55 -3.59
C LEU A 88 -6.11 3.95 -4.22
N SER A 89 -6.46 4.12 -5.48
CA SER A 89 -6.33 5.40 -6.18
C SER A 89 -7.24 6.49 -5.63
N LEU A 90 -8.46 6.14 -5.21
CA LEU A 90 -9.37 7.07 -4.54
C LEU A 90 -8.79 7.58 -3.22
N ALA A 91 -8.28 6.67 -2.38
CA ALA A 91 -7.62 7.06 -1.14
C ALA A 91 -6.38 7.93 -1.40
N LEU A 92 -5.54 7.54 -2.37
CA LEU A 92 -4.34 8.30 -2.74
C LEU A 92 -4.67 9.67 -3.34
N SER A 93 -5.76 9.80 -4.11
CA SER A 93 -6.21 11.09 -4.64
C SER A 93 -6.48 12.10 -3.52
N ASN A 94 -7.16 11.65 -2.46
CA ASN A 94 -7.46 12.48 -1.30
C ASN A 94 -6.18 12.81 -0.51
N LEU A 95 -5.27 11.85 -0.36
CA LEU A 95 -3.96 12.09 0.24
C LEU A 95 -3.14 13.13 -0.55
N ILE A 96 -3.12 13.02 -1.87
CA ILE A 96 -2.42 13.98 -2.75
C ILE A 96 -2.99 15.38 -2.56
N CYS A 97 -4.31 15.54 -2.54
CA CYS A 97 -4.95 16.84 -2.33
C CYS A 97 -4.66 17.44 -0.94
N THR A 98 -4.46 16.60 0.07
CA THR A 98 -4.25 17.06 1.46
C THR A 98 -2.79 17.33 1.77
N VAL A 99 -1.89 16.44 1.34
CA VAL A 99 -0.46 16.45 1.72
C VAL A 99 0.41 17.03 0.60
N ASN A 100 -0.05 16.99 -0.65
CA ASN A 100 0.68 17.41 -1.85
C ASN A 100 2.11 16.82 -1.94
N PRO A 101 2.28 15.49 -1.88
CA PRO A 101 3.59 14.87 -1.91
C PRO A 101 4.17 14.90 -3.33
N SER A 102 5.49 14.98 -3.46
CA SER A 102 6.18 14.81 -4.76
C SER A 102 6.37 13.34 -5.15
N LEU A 103 6.33 12.44 -4.16
CA LEU A 103 6.58 11.01 -4.34
C LEU A 103 5.69 10.18 -3.40
N ILE A 104 5.05 9.16 -3.94
CA ILE A 104 4.37 8.09 -3.20
C ILE A 104 5.10 6.78 -3.48
N VAL A 105 5.48 6.08 -2.42
CA VAL A 105 6.13 4.77 -2.52
C VAL A 105 5.20 3.71 -1.97
N LEU A 106 4.77 2.79 -2.83
CA LEU A 106 3.96 1.63 -2.45
C LEU A 106 4.92 0.51 -2.01
N GLY A 107 4.80 0.10 -0.77
CA GLY A 107 5.67 -0.89 -0.14
C GLY A 107 4.92 -2.08 0.45
N GLY A 108 5.60 -2.82 1.34
CA GLY A 108 5.05 -4.04 1.92
C GLY A 108 4.83 -5.11 0.86
N LYS A 109 3.65 -5.71 0.84
CA LYS A 109 3.27 -6.76 -0.12
C LYS A 109 2.56 -6.25 -1.38
N ILE A 110 2.20 -4.97 -1.44
CA ILE A 110 1.53 -4.39 -2.61
C ILE A 110 2.30 -4.61 -3.93
N PRO A 111 3.65 -4.54 -3.98
CA PRO A 111 4.40 -4.86 -5.19
C PRO A 111 4.18 -6.26 -5.77
N ASP A 112 3.72 -7.21 -4.97
CA ASP A 112 3.44 -8.60 -5.39
C ASP A 112 2.26 -8.68 -6.38
N LEU A 113 1.44 -7.62 -6.47
CA LEU A 113 0.37 -7.48 -7.48
C LEU A 113 0.91 -7.21 -8.90
N GLY A 114 2.19 -6.84 -9.02
CA GLY A 114 2.89 -6.67 -10.29
C GLY A 114 2.77 -5.27 -10.91
N GLU A 115 3.52 -5.04 -12.00
CA GLU A 115 3.60 -3.74 -12.66
C GLU A 115 2.28 -3.30 -13.31
N ALA A 116 1.47 -4.23 -13.82
CA ALA A 116 0.17 -3.91 -14.41
C ALA A 116 -0.75 -3.22 -13.39
N PHE A 117 -0.75 -3.69 -12.13
CA PHE A 117 -1.47 -3.05 -11.03
C PHE A 117 -0.99 -1.63 -10.78
N LEU A 118 0.33 -1.39 -10.75
CA LEU A 118 0.88 -0.05 -10.57
C LEU A 118 0.47 0.90 -11.70
N GLU A 119 0.45 0.42 -12.94
CA GLU A 119 -0.04 1.21 -14.08
C GLU A 119 -1.54 1.51 -13.97
N ASP A 120 -2.36 0.58 -13.48
CA ASP A 120 -3.77 0.83 -13.25
C ASP A 120 -4.00 1.85 -12.13
N VAL A 121 -3.21 1.81 -11.06
CA VAL A 121 -3.21 2.86 -10.02
C VAL A 121 -2.88 4.22 -10.63
N ARG A 122 -1.82 4.33 -11.43
CA ARG A 122 -1.43 5.58 -12.09
C ARG A 122 -2.52 6.11 -13.05
N LYS A 123 -3.15 5.22 -13.82
CA LYS A 123 -4.26 5.58 -14.73
C LYS A 123 -5.48 6.06 -13.96
N ASN A 124 -5.84 5.38 -12.88
CA ASN A 124 -6.98 5.75 -12.05
C ASN A 124 -6.75 7.09 -11.34
N LEU A 125 -5.55 7.35 -10.82
CA LEU A 125 -5.20 8.65 -10.24
C LEU A 125 -5.43 9.80 -11.21
N LYS A 126 -5.09 9.63 -12.51
CA LYS A 126 -5.33 10.65 -13.54
C LYS A 126 -6.83 10.90 -13.82
N LYS A 127 -7.69 9.90 -13.51
CA LYS A 127 -9.14 10.03 -13.67
C LYS A 127 -9.84 10.63 -12.46
N THR A 128 -9.37 10.26 -11.25
CA THR A 128 -10.05 10.56 -9.98
C THR A 128 -9.45 11.75 -9.24
N GLY A 129 -8.16 12.05 -9.45
CA GLY A 129 -7.45 13.06 -8.71
C GLY A 129 -7.49 14.46 -9.34
N PHE A 130 -7.15 15.47 -8.52
CA PHE A 130 -6.95 16.83 -9.02
C PHE A 130 -5.75 16.88 -9.96
N ARG A 131 -6.02 16.99 -11.25
CA ARG A 131 -5.08 16.75 -12.36
C ARG A 131 -3.71 17.41 -12.15
N ARG A 132 -3.71 18.71 -11.81
CA ARG A 132 -2.46 19.47 -11.63
C ARG A 132 -1.56 18.90 -10.55
N MET A 133 -2.12 18.35 -9.47
CA MET A 133 -1.37 17.73 -8.38
C MET A 133 -0.95 16.30 -8.74
N VAL A 134 -1.85 15.54 -9.36
CA VAL A 134 -1.57 14.16 -9.78
C VAL A 134 -0.47 14.12 -10.84
N ASP A 135 -0.44 15.06 -11.78
CA ASP A 135 0.61 15.12 -12.81
C ASP A 135 2.00 15.47 -12.21
N ALA A 136 2.05 16.07 -11.03
CA ALA A 136 3.29 16.42 -10.34
C ALA A 136 3.82 15.32 -9.41
N VAL A 137 2.99 14.33 -9.03
CA VAL A 137 3.37 13.27 -8.11
C VAL A 137 3.93 12.05 -8.86
N GLN A 138 5.02 11.48 -8.33
CA GLN A 138 5.52 10.18 -8.78
C GLN A 138 4.96 9.08 -7.89
N VAL A 139 4.40 8.02 -8.49
CA VAL A 139 3.97 6.81 -7.78
C VAL A 139 4.82 5.65 -8.25
N ARG A 140 5.49 4.96 -7.32
CA ARG A 140 6.36 3.82 -7.63
C ARG A 140 6.35 2.77 -6.54
N TYR A 141 6.78 1.57 -6.87
CA TYR A 141 7.06 0.55 -5.87
C TYR A 141 8.30 0.85 -5.05
N SER A 142 8.32 0.35 -3.81
CA SER A 142 9.52 0.32 -2.99
C SER A 142 10.60 -0.55 -3.68
N ARG A 143 11.85 -0.08 -3.63
CA ARG A 143 13.00 -0.91 -4.01
C ARG A 143 13.43 -1.86 -2.90
N LEU A 144 12.98 -1.60 -1.68
CA LEU A 144 13.20 -2.46 -0.53
C LEU A 144 12.07 -3.50 -0.53
N GLN A 145 12.39 -4.76 -0.73
CA GLN A 145 11.45 -5.88 -0.70
C GLN A 145 10.78 -6.04 0.68
N SER A 146 10.31 -7.21 1.03
CA SER A 146 9.63 -7.53 2.30
C SER A 146 10.34 -7.00 3.55
N ASP A 147 11.66 -6.85 3.49
CA ASP A 147 12.51 -6.40 4.61
C ASP A 147 12.56 -4.87 4.81
N SER A 148 11.75 -4.11 4.05
CA SER A 148 11.71 -2.64 4.14
C SER A 148 11.42 -2.14 5.55
N PHE A 149 10.54 -2.82 6.29
CA PHE A 149 10.22 -2.49 7.68
C PHE A 149 11.42 -2.73 8.60
N LEU A 150 12.08 -3.88 8.48
CA LEU A 150 13.25 -4.23 9.29
C LEU A 150 14.41 -3.28 9.01
N ASN A 151 14.69 -3.00 7.74
CA ASN A 151 15.71 -2.04 7.32
C ASN A 151 15.42 -0.62 7.83
N GLY A 152 14.15 -0.20 7.80
CA GLY A 152 13.72 1.09 8.35
C GLY A 152 13.88 1.15 9.87
N ALA A 153 13.51 0.10 10.59
CA ALA A 153 13.67 -0.01 12.04
C ALA A 153 15.15 -0.02 12.45
N MET A 154 15.98 -0.77 11.74
CA MET A 154 17.45 -0.79 11.94
C MET A 154 18.04 0.60 11.70
N LYS A 155 17.70 1.25 10.58
CA LYS A 155 18.19 2.60 10.31
C LYS A 155 17.77 3.58 11.42
N TYR A 156 16.50 3.56 11.82
CA TYR A 156 15.99 4.41 12.89
C TYR A 156 16.71 4.17 14.22
N PHE A 157 16.97 2.89 14.57
CA PHE A 157 17.74 2.54 15.76
C PHE A 157 19.17 3.11 15.69
N PHE A 158 19.85 2.94 14.56
CA PHE A 158 21.21 3.47 14.38
C PHE A 158 21.23 5.00 14.39
N ASP A 159 20.26 5.67 13.76
CA ASP A 159 20.18 7.14 13.74
C ASP A 159 19.96 7.74 15.15
N ILE A 160 19.28 7.01 16.06
CA ILE A 160 19.05 7.45 17.44
C ILE A 160 20.22 7.14 18.36
N HIS A 161 20.78 5.95 18.26
CA HIS A 161 21.77 5.46 19.20
C HIS A 161 23.21 5.67 18.74
N TYR A 162 23.42 5.86 17.45
CA TYR A 162 24.73 6.06 16.85
C TYR A 162 24.63 7.25 15.88
N SER A 163 25.13 8.41 16.32
CA SER A 163 25.17 9.62 15.46
C SER A 163 26.21 9.45 14.36
N PHE A 164 25.86 8.79 13.26
CA PHE A 164 26.72 8.69 12.08
C PHE A 164 26.90 10.02 11.32
N THR A 165 26.35 11.12 11.82
CA THR A 165 26.48 12.46 11.25
C THR A 165 27.75 13.20 11.71
N ASP A 166 28.44 12.72 12.72
CA ASP A 166 29.73 13.29 13.09
C ASP A 166 30.83 12.79 12.15
N LYS A 167 31.44 13.76 11.48
CA LYS A 167 32.49 13.61 10.46
C LYS A 167 33.81 13.02 10.99
N ASN A 168 33.76 12.20 12.04
CA ASN A 168 34.95 11.60 12.63
C ASN A 168 34.83 10.05 12.67
N PRO A 169 35.41 9.34 11.69
CA PRO A 169 35.35 7.87 11.64
C PRO A 169 36.21 7.17 12.71
N SER A 170 36.83 7.91 13.64
CA SER A 170 37.76 7.36 14.66
C SER A 170 37.06 6.85 15.92
N GLY A 171 35.73 6.92 16.05
CA GLY A 171 34.97 6.39 17.20
C GLY A 171 34.64 4.90 17.18
N PHE A 172 35.01 4.17 16.14
CA PHE A 172 34.61 2.76 15.97
C PHE A 172 35.54 1.72 16.62
N PHE A 173 36.63 2.14 17.22
CA PHE A 173 37.60 1.23 17.85
C PHE A 173 38.01 1.75 19.23
N ILE A 174 37.18 1.61 20.24
CA ILE A 174 37.66 1.55 21.62
C ILE A 174 36.72 0.62 22.44
N GLY A 175 37.35 -0.52 22.90
CA GLY A 175 36.97 -1.30 24.06
C GLY A 175 36.18 -2.56 23.81
#